data_171a3028ecc4875a0eafd2f2f2d06f5d
#
_entry.id   171a3028ecc4875a0eafd2f2f2d06f5d
#
_cell.length_a   1.000
_cell.length_b   1.000
_cell.length_c   1.000
_cell.angle_alpha   90.00
_cell.angle_beta   90.00
_cell.angle_gamma   90.00
#
_symmetry.space_group_name_H-M   'P 1'
#
loop_
_entity.id
_entity.type
_entity.pdbx_description
1 polymer ?
#
loop_
_entity_poly.entity_id
_entity_poly.type
_entity_poly.pdbx_seq_one_letter_code
_entity_poly.pdbx_strand_id
1 'polypeptide(L)'
;MTTIRRSESDNHRRSNKRDGVQEIRAFLLETVAQGALGPGGKLPTERELATRFALPRNTVRKTLAQLEAEGAITRHVGRGTYLADLGGCPADSISHTSPAELMEARLRLEPTMAELIVINATPADFERMETCLDRAERGTSLDDFEVWDAALHQALAAATHNRFMIRVFDMATAVRHQTEWGKLKDRVVTAERRLKYQEEHRTIVDALKARDADRARAAILTHLQHARRNLFGF
;
A
#
# COMPACT_ATOMS: atom_id res chain seq x y z
N MET A 1 -39.16 21.20 40.90
CA MET A 1 -38.01 21.79 40.18
C MET A 1 -36.79 20.83 40.22
N THR A 2 -36.87 19.59 39.65
CA THR A 2 -35.76 18.59 39.77
C THR A 2 -35.47 17.81 38.48
N THR A 3 -36.00 18.23 37.31
CA THR A 3 -35.87 17.43 36.07
C THR A 3 -34.87 17.95 35.05
N ILE A 4 -34.29 19.16 35.21
CA ILE A 4 -33.43 19.81 34.18
C ILE A 4 -31.93 19.49 34.34
N ARG A 5 -31.45 19.10 35.54
CA ARG A 5 -30.02 18.85 35.76
C ARG A 5 -29.46 17.51 35.22
N ARG A 6 -30.32 16.55 34.83
CA ARG A 6 -29.88 15.23 34.30
C ARG A 6 -29.53 15.27 32.80
N SER A 7 -30.07 16.19 32.00
CA SER A 7 -29.86 16.25 30.57
C SER A 7 -28.53 16.91 30.18
N GLU A 8 -28.02 17.87 30.94
CA GLU A 8 -26.79 18.58 30.65
C GLU A 8 -25.52 17.72 30.95
N SER A 9 -25.56 16.92 32.03
CA SER A 9 -24.48 16.02 32.36
C SER A 9 -24.34 14.83 31.38
N ASP A 10 -25.45 14.37 30.80
CA ASP A 10 -25.46 13.30 29.78
C ASP A 10 -25.00 13.81 28.42
N ASN A 11 -25.29 15.05 28.07
CA ASN A 11 -24.86 15.67 26.83
C ASN A 11 -23.35 15.98 26.84
N HIS A 12 -22.84 16.46 27.98
CA HIS A 12 -21.40 16.71 28.19
C HIS A 12 -20.57 15.41 28.17
N ARG A 13 -21.10 14.32 28.74
CA ARG A 13 -20.47 12.99 28.70
C ARG A 13 -20.48 12.36 27.28
N ARG A 14 -21.49 12.65 26.47
CA ARG A 14 -21.57 12.17 25.07
C ARG A 14 -20.65 12.95 24.14
N SER A 15 -20.48 14.26 24.33
CA SER A 15 -19.52 15.10 23.61
C SER A 15 -18.09 14.65 23.90
N ASN A 16 -17.71 14.59 25.17
CA ASN A 16 -16.36 14.17 25.60
C ASN A 16 -15.99 12.73 25.16
N LYS A 17 -17.01 11.88 24.91
CA LYS A 17 -16.81 10.50 24.45
C LYS A 17 -16.58 10.39 22.93
N ARG A 18 -17.18 11.30 22.14
CA ARG A 18 -16.92 11.40 20.68
C ARG A 18 -15.54 11.99 20.41
N ASP A 19 -15.11 12.96 21.21
CA ASP A 19 -13.82 13.60 21.09
C ASP A 19 -12.68 12.59 21.36
N GLY A 20 -12.77 11.75 22.39
CA GLY A 20 -11.76 10.75 22.72
C GLY A 20 -11.60 9.62 21.69
N VAL A 21 -12.69 9.25 20.98
CA VAL A 21 -12.61 8.30 19.86
C VAL A 21 -11.85 8.92 18.69
N GLN A 22 -12.11 10.18 18.38
CA GLN A 22 -11.46 10.91 17.31
C GLN A 22 -9.98 11.17 17.61
N GLU A 23 -9.65 11.49 18.85
CA GLU A 23 -8.25 11.71 19.29
C GLU A 23 -7.39 10.45 19.16
N ILE A 24 -7.89 9.29 19.61
CA ILE A 24 -7.18 8.02 19.45
C ILE A 24 -7.02 7.67 17.96
N ARG A 25 -8.06 7.88 17.15
CA ARG A 25 -8.02 7.62 15.71
C ARG A 25 -7.03 8.53 14.99
N ALA A 26 -7.04 9.83 15.29
CA ALA A 26 -6.10 10.80 14.75
C ALA A 26 -4.64 10.45 15.11
N PHE A 27 -4.40 10.10 16.36
CA PHE A 27 -3.09 9.63 16.81
C PHE A 27 -2.59 8.40 16.03
N LEU A 28 -3.46 7.41 15.80
CA LEU A 28 -3.08 6.23 15.03
C LEU A 28 -2.74 6.60 13.58
N LEU A 29 -3.56 7.43 12.94
CA LEU A 29 -3.32 7.90 11.56
C LEU A 29 -2.01 8.69 11.46
N GLU A 30 -1.76 9.59 12.41
CA GLU A 30 -0.54 10.40 12.46
C GLU A 30 0.70 9.54 12.70
N THR A 31 0.63 8.57 13.62
CA THR A 31 1.74 7.67 13.94
C THR A 31 2.11 6.79 12.74
N VAL A 32 1.11 6.37 11.95
CA VAL A 32 1.32 5.65 10.69
C VAL A 32 1.91 6.56 9.62
N ALA A 33 1.38 7.77 9.46
CA ALA A 33 1.87 8.73 8.47
C ALA A 33 3.32 9.17 8.72
N GLN A 34 3.74 9.22 9.98
CA GLN A 34 5.13 9.52 10.39
C GLN A 34 6.06 8.30 10.30
N GLY A 35 5.56 7.12 9.90
CA GLY A 35 6.34 5.89 9.85
C GLY A 35 6.77 5.33 11.21
N ALA A 36 6.26 5.90 12.32
CA ALA A 36 6.59 5.45 13.67
C ALA A 36 5.88 4.16 14.06
N LEU A 37 4.81 3.79 13.33
CA LEU A 37 4.09 2.54 13.48
C LEU A 37 3.72 2.01 12.08
N GLY A 38 4.37 0.92 11.67
CA GLY A 38 4.05 0.21 10.43
C GLY A 38 2.91 -0.80 10.61
N PRO A 39 2.46 -1.44 9.50
CA PRO A 39 1.55 -2.58 9.55
C PRO A 39 2.03 -3.66 10.53
N GLY A 40 1.13 -4.22 11.34
CA GLY A 40 1.49 -5.17 12.40
C GLY A 40 2.24 -4.54 13.59
N GLY A 41 2.44 -3.24 13.62
CA GLY A 41 3.10 -2.52 14.71
C GLY A 41 2.28 -2.57 15.99
N LYS A 42 2.97 -2.78 17.13
CA LYS A 42 2.33 -2.90 18.44
C LYS A 42 1.89 -1.54 18.95
N LEU A 43 0.61 -1.40 19.24
CA LEU A 43 0.01 -0.21 19.82
C LEU A 43 0.36 -0.08 21.32
N PRO A 44 0.35 1.16 21.86
CA PRO A 44 0.38 1.36 23.30
C PRO A 44 -0.77 0.61 23.99
N THR A 45 -0.54 0.19 25.22
CA THR A 45 -1.54 -0.54 26.01
C THR A 45 -2.75 0.34 26.33
N GLU A 46 -3.89 -0.28 26.67
CA GLU A 46 -5.10 0.44 27.13
C GLU A 46 -4.77 1.42 28.26
N ARG A 47 -3.83 1.07 29.15
CA ARG A 47 -3.39 1.93 30.26
C ARG A 47 -2.63 3.16 29.76
N GLU A 48 -1.70 2.97 28.83
CA GLU A 48 -0.90 4.05 28.27
C GLU A 48 -1.76 5.02 27.46
N LEU A 49 -2.68 4.50 26.63
CA LEU A 49 -3.64 5.32 25.89
C LEU A 49 -4.58 6.08 26.82
N ALA A 50 -5.06 5.45 27.91
CA ALA A 50 -5.90 6.10 28.89
C ALA A 50 -5.17 7.27 29.59
N THR A 51 -3.88 7.09 29.92
CA THR A 51 -3.04 8.13 30.49
C THR A 51 -2.75 9.24 29.48
N ARG A 52 -2.37 8.88 28.26
CA ARG A 52 -1.98 9.84 27.21
C ARG A 52 -3.11 10.77 26.80
N PHE A 53 -4.34 10.26 26.70
CA PHE A 53 -5.52 11.01 26.28
C PHE A 53 -6.43 11.45 27.44
N ALA A 54 -5.99 11.27 28.69
CA ALA A 54 -6.78 11.54 29.89
C ALA A 54 -8.21 10.94 29.85
N LEU A 55 -8.35 9.75 29.25
CA LEU A 55 -9.62 9.06 29.05
C LEU A 55 -9.82 7.92 30.07
N PRO A 56 -11.08 7.64 30.49
CA PRO A 56 -11.39 6.45 31.26
C PRO A 56 -11.00 5.17 30.47
N ARG A 57 -10.38 4.20 31.15
CA ARG A 57 -9.99 2.91 30.53
C ARG A 57 -11.14 2.22 29.79
N ASN A 58 -12.36 2.35 30.30
CA ASN A 58 -13.55 1.76 29.68
C ASN A 58 -13.89 2.44 28.34
N THR A 59 -13.61 3.74 28.21
CA THR A 59 -13.75 4.49 26.96
C THR A 59 -12.69 3.99 25.94
N VAL A 60 -11.42 3.93 26.34
CA VAL A 60 -10.33 3.41 25.49
C VAL A 60 -10.64 1.99 25.00
N ARG A 61 -11.10 1.09 25.91
CA ARG A 61 -11.47 -0.29 25.55
C ARG A 61 -12.60 -0.34 24.52
N LYS A 62 -13.62 0.50 24.65
CA LYS A 62 -14.73 0.60 23.68
C LYS A 62 -14.25 1.15 22.33
N THR A 63 -13.38 2.15 22.35
CA THR A 63 -12.78 2.70 21.13
C THR A 63 -11.93 1.66 20.40
N LEU A 64 -11.08 0.93 21.13
CA LEU A 64 -10.30 -0.14 20.54
C LEU A 64 -11.17 -1.29 20.02
N ALA A 65 -12.26 -1.65 20.72
CA ALA A 65 -13.20 -2.66 20.22
C ALA A 65 -13.91 -2.20 18.94
N GLN A 66 -14.22 -0.91 18.83
CA GLN A 66 -14.79 -0.34 17.61
C GLN A 66 -13.77 -0.36 16.44
N LEU A 67 -12.51 0.05 16.69
CA LEU A 67 -11.44 0.00 15.69
C LEU A 67 -11.13 -1.43 15.25
N GLU A 68 -11.25 -2.41 16.14
CA GLU A 68 -11.13 -3.84 15.83
C GLU A 68 -12.28 -4.32 14.94
N ALA A 69 -13.52 -3.93 15.25
CA ALA A 69 -14.69 -4.23 14.42
C ALA A 69 -14.62 -3.58 13.03
N GLU A 70 -13.97 -2.42 12.92
CA GLU A 70 -13.69 -1.72 11.66
C GLU A 70 -12.47 -2.33 10.92
N GLY A 71 -11.80 -3.31 11.50
CA GLY A 71 -10.62 -3.94 10.94
C GLY A 71 -9.35 -3.08 10.99
N ALA A 72 -9.35 -1.95 11.73
CA ALA A 72 -8.21 -1.06 11.83
C ALA A 72 -7.11 -1.56 12.76
N ILE A 73 -7.45 -2.43 13.71
CA ILE A 73 -6.51 -3.04 14.66
C ILE A 73 -6.86 -4.51 14.87
N THR A 74 -5.89 -5.30 15.36
CA THR A 74 -6.08 -6.67 15.84
C THR A 74 -5.69 -6.76 17.31
N ARG A 75 -6.43 -7.56 18.10
CA ARG A 75 -6.18 -7.74 19.53
C ARG A 75 -5.86 -9.21 19.81
N HIS A 76 -4.72 -9.45 20.44
CA HIS A 76 -4.30 -10.77 20.84
C HIS A 76 -4.30 -10.87 22.37
N VAL A 77 -5.07 -11.79 22.94
CA VAL A 77 -5.14 -12.01 24.38
C VAL A 77 -3.74 -12.31 24.92
N GLY A 78 -3.30 -11.54 25.91
CA GLY A 78 -1.97 -11.69 26.53
C GLY A 78 -0.79 -11.13 25.73
N ARG A 79 -0.97 -10.76 24.45
CA ARG A 79 0.09 -10.22 23.58
C ARG A 79 -0.02 -8.73 23.33
N GLY A 80 -1.24 -8.18 23.30
CA GLY A 80 -1.51 -6.75 23.10
C GLY A 80 -2.38 -6.44 21.91
N THR A 81 -2.41 -5.17 21.57
CA THR A 81 -3.14 -4.63 20.41
C THR A 81 -2.12 -4.21 19.34
N TYR A 82 -2.42 -4.51 18.11
CA TYR A 82 -1.56 -4.24 16.96
C TYR A 82 -2.35 -3.47 15.91
N LEU A 83 -1.69 -2.58 15.18
CA LEU A 83 -2.29 -1.98 14.01
C LEU A 83 -2.65 -3.12 13.05
N ALA A 84 -3.90 -3.16 12.61
CA ALA A 84 -4.24 -4.12 11.59
C ALA A 84 -3.46 -3.75 10.34
N ASP A 85 -2.94 -4.75 9.69
CA ASP A 85 -2.41 -4.60 8.35
C ASP A 85 -3.60 -4.32 7.41
N LEU A 86 -4.01 -3.06 7.33
CA LEU A 86 -5.10 -2.62 6.43
C LEU A 86 -4.73 -2.78 4.95
N GLY A 87 -3.51 -3.18 4.68
CA GLY A 87 -3.00 -3.62 3.38
C GLY A 87 -2.94 -5.14 3.24
N GLY A 88 -3.13 -5.89 4.33
CA GLY A 88 -2.77 -7.28 4.35
C GLY A 88 -3.95 -8.24 4.17
N CYS A 89 -4.00 -8.95 3.09
CA CYS A 89 -3.97 -10.42 3.19
C CYS A 89 -3.05 -10.80 4.35
N PRO A 90 -3.40 -11.77 5.25
CA PRO A 90 -2.56 -12.11 6.38
C PRO A 90 -1.10 -12.18 5.93
N ALA A 91 -0.19 -11.49 6.63
CA ALA A 91 1.23 -11.49 6.26
C ALA A 91 1.76 -12.92 6.04
N ASP A 92 1.18 -13.89 6.74
CA ASP A 92 1.43 -15.31 6.56
C ASP A 92 1.01 -15.85 5.18
N SER A 93 0.01 -15.28 4.51
CA SER A 93 -0.45 -15.77 3.20
C SER A 93 0.41 -15.25 2.04
N ILE A 94 1.10 -14.12 2.22
CA ILE A 94 2.01 -13.53 1.22
C ILE A 94 3.45 -13.99 1.47
N SER A 95 3.79 -14.34 2.71
CA SER A 95 5.16 -14.71 3.11
C SER A 95 5.71 -15.93 2.38
N HIS A 96 4.84 -16.76 1.81
CA HIS A 96 5.20 -17.96 1.04
C HIS A 96 5.05 -17.80 -0.48
N THR A 97 4.69 -16.59 -0.98
CA THR A 97 4.57 -16.35 -2.41
C THR A 97 5.97 -16.29 -3.03
N SER A 98 6.24 -17.22 -3.92
CA SER A 98 7.51 -17.24 -4.65
C SER A 98 7.58 -16.13 -5.72
N PRO A 99 8.79 -15.71 -6.12
CA PRO A 99 8.95 -14.78 -7.24
C PRO A 99 8.31 -15.27 -8.55
N ALA A 100 8.27 -16.57 -8.79
CA ALA A 100 7.66 -17.17 -9.98
C ALA A 100 6.12 -17.02 -9.97
N GLU A 101 5.47 -17.32 -8.83
CA GLU A 101 4.02 -17.13 -8.67
C GLU A 101 3.62 -15.67 -8.80
N LEU A 102 4.40 -14.75 -8.20
CA LEU A 102 4.16 -13.32 -8.38
C LEU A 102 4.27 -12.91 -9.85
N MET A 103 5.30 -13.35 -10.56
CA MET A 103 5.49 -13.01 -11.97
C MET A 103 4.37 -13.59 -12.85
N GLU A 104 3.89 -14.78 -12.55
CA GLU A 104 2.73 -15.36 -13.24
C GLU A 104 1.46 -14.52 -13.03
N ALA A 105 1.19 -14.10 -11.81
CA ALA A 105 0.07 -13.22 -11.50
C ALA A 105 0.20 -11.87 -12.22
N ARG A 106 1.37 -11.24 -12.20
CA ARG A 106 1.65 -9.97 -12.89
C ARG A 106 1.38 -10.08 -14.40
N LEU A 107 1.86 -11.12 -15.04
CA LEU A 107 1.61 -11.37 -16.50
C LEU A 107 0.13 -11.48 -16.85
N ARG A 108 -0.73 -11.89 -15.93
CA ARG A 108 -2.18 -12.01 -16.13
C ARG A 108 -2.91 -10.71 -15.82
N LEU A 109 -2.49 -10.01 -14.79
CA LEU A 109 -3.22 -8.86 -14.24
C LEU A 109 -2.77 -7.50 -14.80
N GLU A 110 -1.46 -7.25 -14.90
CA GLU A 110 -0.98 -5.92 -15.30
C GLU A 110 -1.41 -5.50 -16.71
N PRO A 111 -1.36 -6.35 -17.75
CA PRO A 111 -1.80 -5.93 -19.07
C PRO A 111 -3.29 -5.54 -19.12
N THR A 112 -4.13 -6.12 -18.26
CA THR A 112 -5.57 -5.78 -18.23
C THR A 112 -5.86 -4.43 -17.61
N MET A 113 -4.91 -3.84 -16.86
CA MET A 113 -5.05 -2.48 -16.31
C MET A 113 -5.06 -1.40 -17.39
N ALA A 114 -4.47 -1.66 -18.56
CA ALA A 114 -4.33 -0.67 -19.62
C ALA A 114 -5.68 -0.02 -20.01
N GLU A 115 -6.73 -0.81 -20.15
CA GLU A 115 -8.07 -0.31 -20.46
C GLU A 115 -8.61 0.61 -19.36
N LEU A 116 -8.47 0.19 -18.09
CA LEU A 116 -8.95 0.98 -16.96
C LEU A 116 -8.16 2.30 -16.82
N ILE A 117 -6.85 2.27 -17.05
CA ILE A 117 -6.00 3.46 -17.00
C ILE A 117 -6.39 4.43 -18.11
N VAL A 118 -6.57 3.93 -19.34
CA VAL A 118 -6.96 4.77 -20.50
C VAL A 118 -8.29 5.47 -20.23
N ILE A 119 -9.23 4.85 -19.54
CA ILE A 119 -10.53 5.44 -19.22
C ILE A 119 -10.43 6.40 -18.03
N ASN A 120 -9.72 6.03 -16.97
CA ASN A 120 -9.85 6.67 -15.66
C ASN A 120 -8.70 7.63 -15.30
N ALA A 121 -7.49 7.46 -15.90
CA ALA A 121 -6.32 8.20 -15.49
C ALA A 121 -6.46 9.71 -15.71
N THR A 122 -6.06 10.46 -14.71
CA THR A 122 -6.03 11.94 -14.71
C THR A 122 -4.65 12.47 -15.15
N PRO A 123 -4.51 13.76 -15.48
CA PRO A 123 -3.20 14.36 -15.73
C PRO A 123 -2.20 14.15 -14.58
N ALA A 124 -2.66 14.23 -13.33
CA ALA A 124 -1.81 14.01 -12.15
C ALA A 124 -1.29 12.56 -12.03
N ASP A 125 -2.02 11.57 -12.55
CA ASP A 125 -1.54 10.19 -12.60
C ASP A 125 -0.39 10.05 -13.60
N PHE A 126 -0.48 10.70 -14.75
CA PHE A 126 0.61 10.71 -15.73
C PHE A 126 1.85 11.45 -15.23
N GLU A 127 1.69 12.60 -14.57
CA GLU A 127 2.80 13.32 -13.91
C GLU A 127 3.52 12.43 -12.89
N ARG A 128 2.78 11.61 -12.16
CA ARG A 128 3.35 10.64 -11.21
C ARG A 128 4.13 9.54 -11.91
N MET A 129 3.61 8.99 -13.01
CA MET A 129 4.31 8.00 -13.82
C MET A 129 5.60 8.57 -14.40
N GLU A 130 5.56 9.78 -14.96
CA GLU A 130 6.73 10.47 -15.48
C GLU A 130 7.78 10.72 -14.39
N THR A 131 7.34 11.12 -13.20
CA THR A 131 8.23 11.27 -12.04
C THR A 131 8.96 9.96 -11.73
N CYS A 132 8.26 8.81 -11.79
CA CYS A 132 8.88 7.51 -11.57
C CYS A 132 9.92 7.18 -12.65
N LEU A 133 9.62 7.46 -13.93
CA LEU A 133 10.54 7.27 -15.04
C LEU A 133 11.81 8.11 -14.86
N ASP A 134 11.66 9.42 -14.64
CA ASP A 134 12.77 10.34 -14.46
C ASP A 134 13.66 9.98 -13.28
N ARG A 135 13.06 9.53 -12.19
CA ARG A 135 13.80 9.10 -11.00
C ARG A 135 14.55 7.79 -11.23
N ALA A 136 13.94 6.83 -11.93
CA ALA A 136 14.59 5.57 -12.31
C ALA A 136 15.78 5.81 -13.25
N GLU A 137 15.68 6.76 -14.19
CA GLU A 137 16.76 7.12 -15.12
C GLU A 137 17.92 7.83 -14.42
N ARG A 138 17.64 8.71 -13.46
CA ARG A 138 18.65 9.43 -12.67
C ARG A 138 19.28 8.60 -11.57
N GLY A 139 18.68 7.48 -11.20
CA GLY A 139 19.18 6.58 -10.18
C GLY A 139 20.56 6.04 -10.56
N THR A 140 21.50 6.11 -9.62
CA THR A 140 22.91 5.68 -9.85
C THR A 140 23.15 4.24 -9.41
N SER A 141 22.30 3.70 -8.56
CA SER A 141 22.38 2.35 -8.02
C SER A 141 21.27 1.43 -8.56
N LEU A 142 21.45 0.13 -8.38
CA LEU A 142 20.41 -0.85 -8.66
C LEU A 142 19.23 -0.67 -7.70
N ASP A 143 19.50 -0.40 -6.43
CA ASP A 143 18.49 -0.20 -5.41
C ASP A 143 17.59 1.01 -5.74
N ASP A 144 18.18 2.12 -6.21
CA ASP A 144 17.41 3.29 -6.67
C ASP A 144 16.48 2.91 -7.83
N PHE A 145 16.99 2.17 -8.80
CA PHE A 145 16.19 1.71 -9.93
C PHE A 145 15.02 0.83 -9.47
N GLU A 146 15.26 -0.12 -8.57
CA GLU A 146 14.24 -1.03 -8.05
C GLU A 146 13.12 -0.32 -7.29
N VAL A 147 13.46 0.69 -6.51
CA VAL A 147 12.48 1.52 -5.81
C VAL A 147 11.54 2.21 -6.79
N TRP A 148 12.10 2.81 -7.86
CA TRP A 148 11.29 3.56 -8.82
C TRP A 148 10.58 2.66 -9.84
N ASP A 149 11.14 1.49 -10.17
CA ASP A 149 10.47 0.43 -10.92
C ASP A 149 9.20 -0.04 -10.18
N ALA A 150 9.33 -0.34 -8.89
CA ALA A 150 8.18 -0.71 -8.06
C ALA A 150 7.15 0.42 -7.96
N ALA A 151 7.62 1.66 -7.78
CA ALA A 151 6.76 2.84 -7.71
C ALA A 151 5.98 3.08 -9.02
N LEU A 152 6.58 2.83 -10.19
CA LEU A 152 5.89 2.95 -11.46
C LEU A 152 4.75 1.94 -11.58
N HIS A 153 4.98 0.67 -11.28
CA HIS A 153 3.92 -0.35 -11.32
C HIS A 153 2.78 -0.03 -10.33
N GLN A 154 3.12 0.53 -9.16
CA GLN A 154 2.11 1.01 -8.21
C GLN A 154 1.35 2.23 -8.74
N ALA A 155 2.01 3.14 -9.46
CA ALA A 155 1.36 4.28 -10.10
C ALA A 155 0.41 3.86 -11.21
N LEU A 156 0.76 2.82 -11.99
CA LEU A 156 -0.15 2.21 -12.98
C LEU A 156 -1.41 1.65 -12.31
N ALA A 157 -1.25 0.90 -11.22
CA ALA A 157 -2.39 0.38 -10.47
C ALA A 157 -3.27 1.50 -9.88
N ALA A 158 -2.65 2.56 -9.33
CA ALA A 158 -3.35 3.72 -8.79
C ALA A 158 -4.17 4.45 -9.87
N ALA A 159 -3.63 4.58 -11.08
CA ALA A 159 -4.27 5.25 -12.22
C ALA A 159 -5.50 4.51 -12.77
N THR A 160 -5.71 3.27 -12.38
CA THR A 160 -6.98 2.57 -12.65
C THR A 160 -8.15 3.17 -11.89
N HIS A 161 -7.91 3.92 -10.81
CA HIS A 161 -8.89 4.39 -9.81
C HIS A 161 -9.82 3.29 -9.27
N ASN A 162 -9.38 2.03 -9.40
CA ASN A 162 -10.08 0.85 -8.88
C ASN A 162 -9.42 0.40 -7.57
N ARG A 163 -10.12 0.61 -6.45
CA ARG A 163 -9.60 0.30 -5.11
C ARG A 163 -9.21 -1.17 -4.95
N PHE A 164 -9.89 -2.08 -5.61
CA PHE A 164 -9.56 -3.51 -5.55
C PHE A 164 -8.24 -3.79 -6.28
N MET A 165 -8.05 -3.25 -7.50
CA MET A 165 -6.80 -3.38 -8.25
C MET A 165 -5.62 -2.78 -7.45
N ILE A 166 -5.79 -1.60 -6.87
CA ILE A 166 -4.76 -0.97 -6.03
C ILE A 166 -4.34 -1.93 -4.91
N ARG A 167 -5.29 -2.55 -4.20
CA ARG A 167 -4.99 -3.50 -3.12
C ARG A 167 -4.26 -4.76 -3.59
N VAL A 168 -4.62 -5.31 -4.74
CA VAL A 168 -3.90 -6.44 -5.35
C VAL A 168 -2.43 -6.06 -5.61
N PHE A 169 -2.17 -4.85 -6.09
CA PHE A 169 -0.82 -4.36 -6.36
C PHE A 169 -0.05 -3.95 -5.09
N ASP A 170 -0.72 -3.50 -4.04
CA ASP A 170 -0.10 -3.34 -2.71
C ASP A 170 0.47 -4.70 -2.23
N MET A 171 -0.28 -5.79 -2.39
CA MET A 171 0.18 -7.14 -2.06
C MET A 171 1.35 -7.58 -2.94
N ALA A 172 1.29 -7.35 -4.24
CA ALA A 172 2.39 -7.65 -5.16
C ALA A 172 3.67 -6.91 -4.77
N THR A 173 3.56 -5.64 -4.39
CA THR A 173 4.68 -4.81 -3.91
C THR A 173 5.26 -5.38 -2.60
N ALA A 174 4.42 -5.81 -1.67
CA ALA A 174 4.88 -6.43 -0.43
C ALA A 174 5.70 -7.70 -0.67
N VAL A 175 5.30 -8.55 -1.64
CA VAL A 175 6.10 -9.73 -2.06
C VAL A 175 7.45 -9.32 -2.65
N ARG A 176 7.51 -8.25 -3.45
CA ARG A 176 8.75 -7.74 -4.04
C ARG A 176 9.77 -7.25 -3.00
N HIS A 177 9.33 -6.82 -1.82
CA HIS A 177 10.21 -6.42 -0.72
C HIS A 177 10.76 -7.61 0.10
N GLN A 178 10.38 -8.85 -0.23
CA GLN A 178 10.95 -10.02 0.43
C GLN A 178 12.40 -10.29 -0.03
N THR A 179 13.19 -10.81 0.88
CA THR A 179 14.64 -11.07 0.68
C THR A 179 14.93 -11.95 -0.54
N GLU A 180 14.04 -12.88 -0.88
CA GLU A 180 14.22 -13.79 -2.02
C GLU A 180 14.14 -13.08 -3.37
N TRP A 181 13.21 -12.13 -3.50
CA TRP A 181 13.07 -11.32 -4.70
C TRP A 181 14.30 -10.43 -4.93
N GLY A 182 14.78 -9.75 -3.89
CA GLY A 182 16.00 -8.93 -3.96
C GLY A 182 17.20 -9.72 -4.41
N LYS A 183 17.47 -10.86 -3.76
CA LYS A 183 18.60 -11.75 -4.15
C LYS A 183 18.52 -12.24 -5.60
N LEU A 184 17.31 -12.47 -6.11
CA LEU A 184 17.13 -12.90 -7.49
C LEU A 184 17.47 -11.77 -8.46
N LYS A 185 17.03 -10.56 -8.19
CA LYS A 185 17.29 -9.38 -9.02
C LYS A 185 18.76 -8.96 -9.02
N ASP A 186 19.41 -8.95 -7.87
CA ASP A 186 20.83 -8.63 -7.73
C ASP A 186 21.72 -9.49 -8.66
N ARG A 187 21.28 -10.71 -8.93
CA ARG A 187 22.04 -11.64 -9.79
C ARG A 187 21.83 -11.42 -11.28
N VAL A 188 20.71 -10.81 -11.68
CA VAL A 188 20.29 -10.85 -13.08
C VAL A 188 20.15 -9.47 -13.72
N VAL A 189 20.01 -8.39 -12.93
CA VAL A 189 19.84 -7.04 -13.48
C VAL A 189 21.22 -6.42 -13.76
N THR A 190 21.61 -6.39 -15.03
CA THR A 190 22.79 -5.68 -15.52
C THR A 190 22.44 -4.23 -15.91
N ALA A 191 23.46 -3.38 -16.07
CA ALA A 191 23.27 -2.01 -16.54
C ALA A 191 22.53 -1.96 -17.91
N GLU A 192 22.83 -2.88 -18.81
CA GLU A 192 22.18 -3.00 -20.13
C GLU A 192 20.71 -3.36 -19.99
N ARG A 193 20.39 -4.36 -19.14
CA ARG A 193 19.02 -4.75 -18.87
C ARG A 193 18.21 -3.64 -18.21
N ARG A 194 18.83 -2.86 -17.32
CA ARG A 194 18.23 -1.68 -16.71
C ARG A 194 17.82 -0.65 -17.76
N LEU A 195 18.74 -0.30 -18.69
CA LEU A 195 18.42 0.61 -19.79
C LEU A 195 17.26 0.10 -20.63
N LYS A 196 17.23 -1.20 -20.91
CA LYS A 196 16.14 -1.82 -21.66
C LYS A 196 14.80 -1.72 -20.95
N TYR A 197 14.77 -1.96 -19.62
CA TYR A 197 13.55 -1.79 -18.84
C TYR A 197 13.07 -0.34 -18.82
N GLN A 198 13.97 0.64 -18.74
CA GLN A 198 13.63 2.05 -18.80
C GLN A 198 12.98 2.42 -20.15
N GLU A 199 13.51 1.94 -21.28
CA GLU A 199 12.89 2.13 -22.61
C GLU A 199 11.48 1.51 -22.68
N GLU A 200 11.32 0.30 -22.14
CA GLU A 200 10.05 -0.39 -22.11
C GLU A 200 9.02 0.34 -21.24
N HIS A 201 9.42 0.81 -20.06
CA HIS A 201 8.57 1.61 -19.19
C HIS A 201 8.13 2.91 -19.85
N ARG A 202 9.03 3.60 -20.56
CA ARG A 202 8.67 4.81 -21.34
C ARG A 202 7.66 4.48 -22.43
N THR A 203 7.84 3.38 -23.15
CA THR A 203 6.90 2.91 -24.16
C THR A 203 5.51 2.65 -23.60
N ILE A 204 5.43 2.08 -22.39
CA ILE A 204 4.16 1.83 -21.67
C ILE A 204 3.47 3.17 -21.36
N VAL A 205 4.20 4.11 -20.72
CA VAL A 205 3.62 5.39 -20.31
C VAL A 205 3.19 6.22 -21.53
N ASP A 206 3.98 6.23 -22.60
CA ASP A 206 3.65 6.93 -23.85
C ASP A 206 2.37 6.38 -24.49
N ALA A 207 2.20 5.06 -24.52
CA ALA A 207 0.98 4.44 -25.04
C ALA A 207 -0.25 4.79 -24.17
N LEU A 208 -0.11 4.79 -22.86
CA LEU A 208 -1.18 5.17 -21.92
C LEU A 208 -1.55 6.67 -22.06
N LYS A 209 -0.57 7.54 -22.21
CA LYS A 209 -0.80 8.99 -22.47
C LYS A 209 -1.50 9.22 -23.80
N ALA A 210 -1.17 8.44 -24.83
CA ALA A 210 -1.85 8.46 -26.12
C ALA A 210 -3.27 7.86 -26.04
N ARG A 211 -3.70 7.34 -24.89
CA ARG A 211 -4.98 6.66 -24.70
C ARG A 211 -5.16 5.43 -25.61
N ASP A 212 -4.07 4.79 -26.00
CA ASP A 212 -4.02 3.58 -26.81
C ASP A 212 -3.92 2.34 -25.90
N ALA A 213 -5.06 1.79 -25.55
CA ALA A 213 -5.16 0.65 -24.63
C ALA A 213 -4.50 -0.62 -25.19
N ASP A 214 -4.62 -0.89 -26.49
CA ASP A 214 -4.06 -2.09 -27.10
C ASP A 214 -2.54 -2.02 -27.15
N ARG A 215 -2.00 -0.89 -27.55
CA ARG A 215 -0.56 -0.63 -27.55
C ARG A 215 0.01 -0.68 -26.13
N ALA A 216 -0.68 -0.09 -25.14
CA ALA A 216 -0.25 -0.11 -23.75
C ALA A 216 -0.27 -1.55 -23.19
N ARG A 217 -1.33 -2.31 -23.47
CA ARG A 217 -1.44 -3.72 -23.10
C ARG A 217 -0.30 -4.56 -23.68
N ALA A 218 -0.02 -4.40 -24.98
CA ALA A 218 1.07 -5.11 -25.64
C ALA A 218 2.44 -4.74 -25.06
N ALA A 219 2.68 -3.45 -24.77
CA ALA A 219 3.92 -2.98 -24.18
C ALA A 219 4.12 -3.54 -22.76
N ILE A 220 3.10 -3.52 -21.90
CA ILE A 220 3.14 -4.10 -20.55
C ILE A 220 3.45 -5.60 -20.62
N LEU A 221 2.76 -6.33 -21.50
CA LEU A 221 2.97 -7.77 -21.65
C LEU A 221 4.40 -8.07 -22.12
N THR A 222 4.92 -7.34 -23.10
CA THR A 222 6.29 -7.48 -23.61
C THR A 222 7.31 -7.23 -22.50
N HIS A 223 7.16 -6.14 -21.75
CA HIS A 223 8.02 -5.82 -20.62
C HIS A 223 8.05 -6.97 -19.59
N LEU A 224 6.89 -7.44 -19.16
CA LEU A 224 6.81 -8.52 -18.16
C LEU A 224 7.36 -9.86 -18.68
N GLN A 225 7.20 -10.16 -19.98
CA GLN A 225 7.81 -11.35 -20.58
C GLN A 225 9.34 -11.25 -20.61
N HIS A 226 9.91 -10.05 -20.87
CA HIS A 226 11.34 -9.84 -20.79
C HIS A 226 11.83 -9.95 -19.35
N ALA A 227 11.13 -9.34 -18.40
CA ALA A 227 11.44 -9.45 -16.97
C ALA A 227 11.43 -10.93 -16.53
N ARG A 228 10.40 -11.72 -16.89
CA ARG A 228 10.33 -13.15 -16.58
C ARG A 228 11.50 -13.91 -17.17
N ARG A 229 11.80 -13.70 -18.47
CA ARG A 229 12.92 -14.35 -19.13
C ARG A 229 14.25 -14.03 -18.47
N ASN A 230 14.45 -12.78 -18.09
CA ASN A 230 15.68 -12.36 -17.41
C ASN A 230 15.81 -12.95 -16.00
N LEU A 231 14.70 -13.10 -15.28
CA LEU A 231 14.69 -13.62 -13.90
C LEU A 231 14.84 -15.15 -13.86
N PHE A 232 14.23 -15.88 -14.80
CA PHE A 232 14.11 -17.33 -14.71
C PHE A 232 14.73 -18.07 -15.90
N GLY A 233 15.11 -17.40 -16.99
CA GLY A 233 15.74 -18.00 -18.16
C GLY A 233 14.76 -18.57 -19.21
N PHE A 234 13.43 -18.40 -19.01
CA PHE A 234 12.39 -18.92 -19.91
C PHE A 234 11.17 -18.02 -20.03
#